data_43242b08353234985f7ecbae3f1291c7
#
_entry.id   43242b08353234985f7ecbae3f1291c7
#
_cell.length_a   1.000
_cell.length_b   1.000
_cell.length_c   1.000
_cell.angle_alpha   90.00
_cell.angle_beta   90.00
_cell.angle_gamma   90.00
#
_symmetry.space_group_name_H-M   'P 1'
#
loop_
_entity.id
_entity.type
_entity.pdbx_description
1 polymer ?
#
loop_
_entity_poly.entity_id
_entity_poly.type
_entity_poly.pdbx_seq_one_letter_code
_entity_poly.pdbx_strand_id
1 'polypeptide(L)'
;MSTLDEEERREYYRIDDTIALDFTPLSGANAQANEVLLDWDRKRPATSPMFSLTGLEFGNGGAAMSITTVPESAGGCSVAAERISVAPFNCQSIAAQELPGYRATRLLKTLTVYSDPKEGNSTVSLIDTPPGCLVIRRYVEFGWKPPR
;
A
#
# COMPACT_ATOMS: atom_id res chain seq x y z
N MET A 1 -20.84 11.45 6.96
CA MET A 1 -19.54 10.89 7.34
C MET A 1 -19.57 10.59 8.83
N SER A 2 -19.62 9.33 9.26
CA SER A 2 -19.60 9.04 10.68
C SER A 2 -18.17 9.10 11.18
N THR A 3 -17.99 9.73 12.27
CA THR A 3 -16.74 9.64 13.03
C THR A 3 -16.63 8.22 13.57
N LEU A 4 -15.54 7.55 13.25
CA LEU A 4 -15.12 6.32 13.94
C LEU A 4 -15.08 6.62 15.43
N ASP A 5 -15.50 5.69 16.27
CA ASP A 5 -15.23 5.84 17.68
C ASP A 5 -13.72 5.73 17.96
N GLU A 6 -13.31 6.05 19.17
CA GLU A 6 -11.89 6.14 19.51
C GLU A 6 -11.20 4.76 19.50
N GLU A 7 -11.95 3.70 19.77
CA GLU A 7 -11.46 2.33 19.77
C GLU A 7 -11.29 1.79 18.34
N GLU A 8 -12.25 2.05 17.46
CA GLU A 8 -12.19 1.75 16.03
C GLU A 8 -11.02 2.47 15.35
N ARG A 9 -10.77 3.73 15.70
CA ARG A 9 -9.62 4.50 15.23
C ARG A 9 -8.30 3.88 15.65
N ARG A 10 -8.18 3.45 16.92
CA ARG A 10 -6.95 2.84 17.43
C ARG A 10 -6.63 1.52 16.72
N GLU A 11 -7.64 0.72 16.44
CA GLU A 11 -7.47 -0.55 15.74
C GLU A 11 -7.07 -0.31 14.28
N TYR A 12 -7.69 0.65 13.61
CA TYR A 12 -7.34 1.05 12.27
C TYR A 12 -5.89 1.58 12.17
N TYR A 13 -5.51 2.50 13.03
CA TYR A 13 -4.15 3.03 13.05
C TYR A 13 -3.11 1.96 13.34
N ARG A 14 -3.44 0.97 14.16
CA ARG A 14 -2.55 -0.15 14.45
C ARG A 14 -2.31 -1.03 13.23
N ILE A 15 -3.33 -1.29 12.43
CA ILE A 15 -3.21 -2.03 11.18
C ILE A 15 -2.38 -1.22 10.17
N ASP A 16 -2.69 0.05 10.03
CA ASP A 16 -2.00 0.96 9.12
C ASP A 16 -0.52 1.12 9.51
N ASP A 17 -0.23 1.31 10.78
CA ASP A 17 1.13 1.38 11.30
C ASP A 17 1.92 0.09 11.07
N THR A 18 1.32 -1.06 11.30
CA THR A 18 1.97 -2.35 11.10
C THR A 18 2.27 -2.62 9.63
N ILE A 19 1.31 -2.34 8.75
CA ILE A 19 1.50 -2.48 7.31
C ILE A 19 2.48 -1.44 6.80
N ALA A 20 2.44 -0.22 7.31
CA ALA A 20 3.39 0.83 6.96
C ALA A 20 4.83 0.46 7.37
N LEU A 21 5.00 -0.24 8.48
CA LEU A 21 6.30 -0.74 8.92
C LEU A 21 6.86 -1.82 7.97
N ASP A 22 6.01 -2.74 7.49
CA ASP A 22 6.40 -3.74 6.49
C ASP A 22 6.73 -3.11 5.14
N PHE A 23 6.18 -1.96 4.84
CA PHE A 23 6.48 -1.16 3.66
C PHE A 23 7.55 -0.09 3.87
N THR A 24 8.31 -0.14 4.95
CA THR A 24 9.51 0.71 5.12
C THR A 24 10.53 0.36 4.03
N PRO A 25 11.05 1.26 3.25
CA PRO A 25 11.06 2.73 3.30
C PRO A 25 9.87 3.41 2.60
N LEU A 26 8.79 2.73 2.39
CA LEU A 26 7.61 3.19 1.64
C LEU A 26 6.61 3.90 2.53
N SER A 27 6.80 3.77 3.85
CA SER A 27 5.91 4.35 4.84
C SER A 27 5.86 5.87 4.72
N GLY A 28 4.78 6.43 5.18
CA GLY A 28 4.64 7.87 5.31
C GLY A 28 5.47 8.49 6.44
N ALA A 29 6.56 7.84 6.89
CA ALA A 29 7.37 8.30 8.02
C ALA A 29 7.89 9.73 7.88
N ASN A 30 8.10 10.21 6.63
CA ASN A 30 8.54 11.57 6.31
C ASN A 30 7.42 12.42 5.70
N ALA A 31 6.17 11.97 5.76
CA ALA A 31 5.06 12.76 5.25
C ALA A 31 4.83 13.99 6.12
N GLN A 32 4.67 15.15 5.49
CA GLN A 32 4.38 16.43 6.14
C GLN A 32 2.90 16.56 6.49
N ALA A 33 2.03 15.94 5.70
CA ALA A 33 0.59 15.93 5.91
C ALA A 33 -0.01 14.64 5.37
N ASN A 34 -1.11 14.21 5.97
CA ASN A 34 -1.89 13.09 5.50
C ASN A 34 -3.38 13.29 5.76
N GLU A 35 -4.20 12.68 4.92
CA GLU A 35 -5.65 12.60 5.08
C GLU A 35 -6.12 11.23 4.64
N VAL A 36 -7.17 10.72 5.27
CA VAL A 36 -7.66 9.37 5.02
C VAL A 36 -9.15 9.37 4.67
N LEU A 37 -9.50 8.58 3.64
CA LEU A 37 -10.86 8.20 3.31
C LEU A 37 -11.09 6.78 3.81
N LEU A 38 -12.16 6.58 4.60
CA LEU A 38 -12.50 5.28 5.17
C LEU A 38 -13.89 4.86 4.75
N ASP A 39 -13.99 3.60 4.31
CA ASP A 39 -15.25 2.96 3.96
C ASP A 39 -15.38 1.64 4.71
N TRP A 40 -16.45 1.49 5.48
CA TRP A 40 -16.74 0.26 6.23
C TRP A 40 -18.23 0.04 6.36
N ASP A 41 -18.64 -1.20 6.58
CA ASP A 41 -20.04 -1.55 6.82
C ASP A 41 -20.43 -1.29 8.27
N ARG A 42 -21.21 -0.26 8.51
CA ARG A 42 -21.66 0.13 9.85
C ARG A 42 -22.60 -0.87 10.50
N LYS A 43 -23.25 -1.72 9.71
CA LYS A 43 -24.16 -2.74 10.22
C LYS A 43 -23.43 -3.98 10.71
N ARG A 44 -22.26 -4.26 10.13
CA ARG A 44 -21.44 -5.43 10.46
C ARG A 44 -19.95 -5.09 10.43
N PRO A 45 -19.50 -4.17 11.28
CA PRO A 45 -18.14 -3.67 11.21
C PRO A 45 -17.06 -4.73 11.48
N ALA A 46 -17.37 -5.71 12.35
CA ALA A 46 -16.41 -6.75 12.75
C ALA A 46 -16.25 -7.88 11.72
N THR A 47 -17.19 -8.07 10.81
CA THR A 47 -17.24 -9.22 9.89
C THR A 47 -17.20 -8.82 8.41
N SER A 48 -17.19 -7.54 8.12
CA SER A 48 -17.20 -7.00 6.75
C SER A 48 -15.83 -6.41 6.39
N PRO A 49 -15.53 -6.33 5.08
CA PRO A 49 -14.31 -5.66 4.64
C PRO A 49 -14.28 -4.19 5.03
N MET A 50 -13.07 -3.67 5.21
CA MET A 50 -12.80 -2.25 5.36
C MET A 50 -11.85 -1.79 4.28
N PHE A 51 -12.12 -0.60 3.74
CA PHE A 51 -11.34 0.00 2.67
C PHE A 51 -10.83 1.36 3.13
N SER A 52 -9.59 1.68 2.79
CA SER A 52 -9.05 3.01 3.03
C SER A 52 -8.22 3.51 1.86
N LEU A 53 -8.21 4.81 1.69
CA LEU A 53 -7.29 5.52 0.82
C LEU A 53 -6.69 6.67 1.60
N THR A 54 -5.38 6.63 1.82
CA THR A 54 -4.65 7.68 2.51
C THR A 54 -3.85 8.49 1.52
N GLY A 55 -4.06 9.80 1.50
CA GLY A 55 -3.21 10.73 0.78
C GLY A 55 -2.02 11.14 1.64
N LEU A 56 -0.84 11.20 1.05
CA LEU A 56 0.41 11.59 1.71
C LEU A 56 1.04 12.75 0.95
N GLU A 57 1.45 13.79 1.66
CA GLU A 57 2.22 14.90 1.10
C GLU A 57 3.64 14.91 1.64
N PHE A 58 4.59 14.99 0.73
CA PHE A 58 6.02 15.14 1.02
C PHE A 58 6.50 16.49 0.47
N GLY A 59 7.68 16.94 0.89
CA GLY A 59 8.25 18.19 0.40
C GLY A 59 8.49 18.24 -1.11
N ASN A 60 8.59 17.09 -1.77
CA ASN A 60 8.86 16.95 -3.20
C ASN A 60 7.74 16.26 -3.99
N GLY A 61 6.56 16.12 -3.43
CA GLY A 61 5.43 15.51 -4.12
C GLY A 61 4.46 14.81 -3.18
N GLY A 62 3.59 13.99 -3.75
CA GLY A 62 2.57 13.25 -3.03
C GLY A 62 2.55 11.77 -3.39
N ALA A 63 1.84 11.01 -2.57
CA ALA A 63 1.54 9.60 -2.80
C ALA A 63 0.16 9.26 -2.24
N ALA A 64 -0.38 8.15 -2.66
CA ALA A 64 -1.58 7.58 -2.07
C ALA A 64 -1.28 6.16 -1.59
N MET A 65 -1.89 5.77 -0.47
CA MET A 65 -1.84 4.40 0.03
C MET A 65 -3.26 3.86 0.16
N SER A 66 -3.54 2.76 -0.52
CA SER A 66 -4.82 2.05 -0.43
C SER A 66 -4.64 0.79 0.40
N ILE A 67 -5.48 0.60 1.40
CA ILE A 67 -5.49 -0.61 2.23
C ILE A 67 -6.89 -1.20 2.24
N THR A 68 -6.97 -2.50 1.94
CA THR A 68 -8.18 -3.29 2.06
C THR A 68 -7.94 -4.41 3.04
N THR A 69 -8.82 -4.55 4.03
CA THR A 69 -8.80 -5.66 4.98
C THR A 69 -10.09 -6.45 4.88
N VAL A 70 -9.97 -7.77 4.85
CA VAL A 70 -11.12 -8.67 4.77
C VAL A 70 -11.02 -9.66 5.93
N PRO A 71 -11.95 -9.60 6.90
CA PRO A 71 -11.97 -10.59 8.00
C PRO A 71 -12.15 -11.99 7.46
N GLU A 72 -11.43 -12.94 8.03
CA GLU A 72 -11.55 -14.37 7.69
C GLU A 72 -12.23 -15.17 8.80
N SER A 73 -12.99 -16.19 8.42
CA SER A 73 -13.75 -17.03 9.35
C SER A 73 -12.86 -17.77 10.36
N ALA A 74 -11.62 -18.09 9.97
CA ALA A 74 -10.64 -18.75 10.84
C ALA A 74 -9.90 -17.81 11.79
N GLY A 75 -10.27 -16.51 11.79
CA GLY A 75 -9.57 -15.46 12.52
C GLY A 75 -8.47 -14.80 11.69
N GLY A 76 -8.12 -13.57 12.05
CA GLY A 76 -7.22 -12.74 11.24
C GLY A 76 -7.91 -12.12 10.02
N CYS A 77 -7.14 -11.52 9.16
CA CYS A 77 -7.61 -10.81 7.98
C CYS A 77 -6.74 -11.11 6.76
N SER A 78 -7.37 -11.11 5.59
CA SER A 78 -6.62 -10.91 4.35
C SER A 78 -6.42 -9.42 4.13
N VAL A 79 -5.22 -9.03 3.74
CA VAL A 79 -4.82 -7.63 3.58
C VAL A 79 -4.26 -7.41 2.20
N ALA A 80 -4.71 -6.34 1.53
CA ALA A 80 -4.08 -5.83 0.32
C ALA A 80 -3.74 -4.36 0.55
N ALA A 81 -2.48 -4.00 0.36
CA ALA A 81 -2.02 -2.63 0.49
C ALA A 81 -1.28 -2.22 -0.79
N GLU A 82 -1.53 -1.01 -1.27
CA GLU A 82 -0.89 -0.45 -2.44
C GLU A 82 -0.45 0.99 -2.17
N ARG A 83 0.80 1.28 -2.48
CA ARG A 83 1.30 2.65 -2.49
C ARG A 83 1.49 3.09 -3.93
N ILE A 84 0.86 4.20 -4.28
CA ILE A 84 0.84 4.77 -5.62
C ILE A 84 1.54 6.12 -5.58
N SER A 85 2.56 6.28 -6.40
CA SER A 85 3.31 7.52 -6.50
C SER A 85 3.80 7.76 -7.93
N VAL A 86 4.12 9.00 -8.24
CA VAL A 86 4.72 9.38 -9.53
C VAL A 86 6.13 9.87 -9.27
N ALA A 87 7.10 9.21 -9.91
CA ALA A 87 8.49 9.62 -9.84
C ALA A 87 8.80 10.58 -11.01
N PRO A 88 9.64 11.61 -10.79
CA PRO A 88 10.02 12.55 -11.86
C PRO A 88 11.08 12.00 -12.82
N PHE A 89 11.39 10.72 -12.72
CA PHE A 89 12.38 10.02 -13.55
C PHE A 89 11.70 8.95 -14.40
N ASN A 90 12.33 8.53 -15.50
CA ASN A 90 11.78 7.44 -16.30
C ASN A 90 11.84 6.10 -15.53
N CYS A 91 11.01 5.15 -15.96
CA CYS A 91 10.89 3.86 -15.28
C CYS A 91 12.18 3.04 -15.32
N GLN A 92 12.99 3.14 -16.35
CA GLN A 92 14.30 2.47 -16.42
C GLN A 92 15.24 2.93 -15.31
N SER A 93 15.28 4.24 -15.04
CA SER A 93 16.09 4.80 -13.96
C SER A 93 15.61 4.34 -12.59
N ILE A 94 14.29 4.31 -12.38
CA ILE A 94 13.70 3.82 -11.13
C ILE A 94 14.05 2.34 -10.91
N ALA A 95 13.90 1.50 -11.92
CA ALA A 95 14.23 0.09 -11.83
C ALA A 95 15.71 -0.15 -11.52
N ALA A 96 16.61 0.60 -12.16
CA ALA A 96 18.04 0.47 -11.92
C ALA A 96 18.47 0.91 -10.53
N GLN A 97 17.86 1.96 -9.99
CA GLN A 97 18.23 2.53 -8.68
C GLN A 97 17.56 1.84 -7.50
N GLU A 98 16.27 1.49 -7.64
CA GLU A 98 15.46 1.02 -6.51
C GLU A 98 15.18 -0.47 -6.51
N LEU A 99 15.29 -1.13 -7.66
CA LEU A 99 14.90 -2.54 -7.83
C LEU A 99 16.06 -3.43 -8.32
N PRO A 100 17.31 -3.25 -7.85
CA PRO A 100 18.39 -4.14 -8.25
C PRO A 100 18.13 -5.57 -7.74
N GLY A 101 18.32 -6.56 -8.60
CA GLY A 101 18.09 -7.97 -8.25
C GLY A 101 16.63 -8.44 -8.31
N TYR A 102 15.69 -7.54 -8.58
CA TYR A 102 14.29 -7.92 -8.77
C TYR A 102 14.10 -8.62 -10.12
N ARG A 103 13.17 -9.55 -10.14
CA ARG A 103 12.76 -10.23 -11.37
C ARG A 103 11.73 -9.38 -12.11
N ALA A 104 12.04 -8.99 -13.34
CA ALA A 104 11.17 -8.20 -14.19
C ALA A 104 10.29 -9.09 -15.07
N THR A 105 9.00 -8.80 -15.11
CA THR A 105 8.04 -9.43 -16.02
C THR A 105 7.26 -8.34 -16.74
N ARG A 106 7.48 -8.23 -18.05
CA ARG A 106 6.75 -7.27 -18.87
C ARG A 106 5.36 -7.81 -19.19
N LEU A 107 4.32 -7.12 -18.72
CA LEU A 107 2.92 -7.49 -18.96
C LEU A 107 2.33 -6.76 -20.16
N LEU A 108 2.66 -5.48 -20.31
CA LEU A 108 2.21 -4.64 -21.40
C LEU A 108 3.39 -3.84 -21.94
N LYS A 109 3.21 -3.18 -23.07
CA LYS A 109 4.24 -2.31 -23.65
C LYS A 109 4.73 -1.23 -22.67
N THR A 110 3.82 -0.73 -21.83
CA THR A 110 4.08 0.36 -20.87
C THR A 110 4.12 -0.10 -19.42
N LEU A 111 3.85 -1.39 -19.14
CA LEU A 111 3.75 -1.93 -17.78
C LEU A 111 4.71 -3.10 -17.58
N THR A 112 5.60 -2.97 -16.61
CA THR A 112 6.48 -4.05 -16.16
C THR A 112 6.30 -4.24 -14.65
N VAL A 113 6.16 -5.50 -14.23
CA VAL A 113 6.05 -5.89 -12.82
C VAL A 113 7.37 -6.47 -12.36
N TYR A 114 7.83 -6.00 -11.22
CA TYR A 114 9.07 -6.44 -10.56
C TYR A 114 8.71 -7.20 -9.28
N SER A 115 9.30 -8.37 -9.09
CA SER A 115 9.13 -9.17 -7.88
C SER A 115 10.47 -9.41 -7.20
N ASP A 116 10.49 -9.29 -5.87
CA ASP A 116 11.66 -9.66 -5.08
C ASP A 116 11.66 -11.19 -4.93
N PRO A 117 12.74 -11.89 -5.35
CA PRO A 117 12.83 -13.35 -5.16
C PRO A 117 12.80 -13.77 -3.69
N LYS A 118 13.06 -12.86 -2.76
CA LYS A 118 13.09 -13.12 -1.32
C LYS A 118 11.77 -12.84 -0.62
N GLU A 119 10.88 -12.07 -1.24
CA GLU A 119 9.59 -11.67 -0.66
C GLU A 119 8.44 -11.92 -1.63
N GLY A 120 7.79 -13.08 -1.49
CA GLY A 120 6.73 -13.50 -2.40
C GLY A 120 5.43 -12.69 -2.33
N ASN A 121 5.25 -11.87 -1.29
CA ASN A 121 4.01 -11.13 -1.05
C ASN A 121 4.02 -9.71 -1.64
N SER A 122 5.18 -9.25 -2.11
CA SER A 122 5.36 -7.86 -2.58
C SER A 122 5.72 -7.81 -4.05
N THR A 123 5.15 -6.84 -4.75
CA THR A 123 5.50 -6.51 -6.14
C THR A 123 5.63 -5.01 -6.30
N VAL A 124 6.39 -4.59 -7.30
CA VAL A 124 6.46 -3.20 -7.74
C VAL A 124 6.11 -3.16 -9.22
N SER A 125 5.05 -2.44 -9.55
CA SER A 125 4.63 -2.22 -10.94
C SER A 125 5.08 -0.83 -11.38
N LEU A 126 5.75 -0.76 -12.51
CA LEU A 126 6.17 0.50 -13.13
C LEU A 126 5.40 0.70 -14.44
N ILE A 127 4.76 1.85 -14.56
CA ILE A 127 4.01 2.25 -15.76
C ILE A 127 4.65 3.51 -16.32
N ASP A 128 5.04 3.45 -17.59
CA ASP A 128 5.62 4.60 -18.28
C ASP A 128 4.60 5.73 -18.39
N THR A 129 4.92 6.86 -17.77
CA THR A 129 4.14 8.10 -17.81
C THR A 129 5.07 9.27 -18.12
N PRO A 130 5.62 9.36 -19.37
CA PRO A 130 6.62 10.36 -19.70
C PRO A 130 6.20 11.79 -19.34
N PRO A 131 7.10 12.60 -18.74
CA PRO A 131 8.51 12.36 -18.50
C PRO A 131 8.84 11.55 -17.24
N GLY A 132 7.84 11.09 -16.48
CA GLY A 132 8.01 10.37 -15.23
C GLY A 132 7.63 8.90 -15.30
N CYS A 133 7.48 8.29 -14.13
CA CYS A 133 7.11 6.90 -13.95
C CYS A 133 6.06 6.77 -12.86
N LEU A 134 4.97 6.09 -13.16
CA LEU A 134 3.97 5.72 -12.14
C LEU A 134 4.46 4.45 -11.44
N VAL A 135 4.60 4.53 -10.12
CA VAL A 135 5.11 3.45 -9.29
C VAL A 135 3.99 2.94 -8.40
N ILE A 136 3.67 1.65 -8.50
CA ILE A 136 2.69 1.00 -7.65
C ILE A 136 3.40 -0.11 -6.87
N ARG A 137 3.54 0.07 -5.56
CA ARG A 137 4.08 -0.96 -4.67
C ARG A 137 2.91 -1.67 -4.01
N ARG A 138 2.87 -2.99 -4.16
CA ARG A 138 1.75 -3.81 -3.73
C ARG A 138 2.21 -4.91 -2.79
N TYR A 139 1.44 -5.07 -1.72
CA TYR A 139 1.60 -6.15 -0.74
C TYR A 139 0.25 -6.84 -0.54
N VAL A 140 0.25 -8.16 -0.56
CA VAL A 140 -0.95 -8.97 -0.31
C VAL A 140 -0.58 -10.09 0.65
N GLU A 141 -1.34 -10.22 1.73
CA GLU A 141 -1.16 -11.29 2.70
C GLU A 141 -2.51 -11.87 3.09
N PHE A 142 -2.59 -13.19 3.10
CA PHE A 142 -3.75 -13.93 3.57
C PHE A 142 -3.54 -14.38 5.02
N GLY A 143 -4.61 -14.34 5.83
CA GLY A 143 -4.54 -14.82 7.19
C GLY A 143 -3.62 -14.03 8.11
N TRP A 144 -3.44 -12.73 7.82
CA TRP A 144 -2.66 -11.84 8.68
C TRP A 144 -3.30 -11.75 10.07
N LYS A 145 -2.47 -11.85 11.12
CA LYS A 145 -2.88 -11.67 12.52
C LYS A 145 -1.98 -10.64 13.16
N PRO A 146 -2.53 -9.76 14.05
CA PRO A 146 -1.70 -8.82 14.76
C PRO A 146 -0.68 -9.56 15.63
N PRO A 147 0.55 -9.05 15.77
CA PRO A 147 1.53 -9.61 16.70
C PRO A 147 0.97 -9.55 18.12
N ARG A 148 1.15 -10.62 18.86
CA ARG A 148 0.74 -10.72 20.28
C ARG A 148 1.74 -10.03 21.19
#